data_bfa6032e1a33d01f4873c25951bc1fb1
#
_entry.id   bfa6032e1a33d01f4873c25951bc1fb1
#
_cell.length_a   1.000
_cell.length_b   1.000
_cell.length_c   1.000
_cell.angle_alpha   90.00
_cell.angle_beta   90.00
_cell.angle_gamma   90.00
#
_symmetry.space_group_name_H-M   'P 1'
#
loop_
_entity.id
_entity.type
_entity.pdbx_description
1 polymer ?
#
loop_
_entity_poly.entity_id
_entity_poly.type
_entity_poly.pdbx_seq_one_letter_code
_entity_poly.pdbx_strand_id
1 'polypeptide(L)'
;QHCCNFCTNNDSRPINSHSNQQQSDTNLTSSHPPQTPLTKIQPMTGVPNIRKDNRRNSSRFNISKNRELVKLPLLKEATAHERESLFVQKLQQCCTVFDFQLDPLSDLKWKEIKRAALNEMIDYITSNRGVITDPIYPEGVRMFSINLFRTLPPVSNPTGADYDPEEDEPNLEVAWPHLQLVYDFFLRFLESPDFQPNTGKRYIDQKFVLNV
;
A
#
# COMPACT_ATOMS: atom_id res chain seq x y z
N GLN A 1 -14.84 -23.15 24.07
CA GLN A 1 -15.22 -24.37 23.32
C GLN A 1 -15.84 -23.93 21.99
N HIS A 2 -15.06 -23.91 20.92
CA HIS A 2 -15.52 -24.38 19.60
C HIS A 2 -14.30 -24.46 18.67
N CYS A 3 -14.07 -25.68 18.25
CA CYS A 3 -12.97 -26.11 17.39
C CYS A 3 -13.19 -25.68 15.95
N CYS A 4 -12.14 -25.22 15.30
CA CYS A 4 -12.07 -25.12 13.85
C CYS A 4 -11.49 -26.40 13.26
N ASN A 5 -12.26 -27.07 12.42
CA ASN A 5 -11.86 -28.22 11.64
C ASN A 5 -10.99 -27.83 10.45
N PHE A 6 -9.85 -28.49 10.40
CA PHE A 6 -9.01 -28.65 9.21
C PHE A 6 -9.63 -29.69 8.29
N CYS A 7 -9.82 -29.37 7.02
CA CYS A 7 -10.05 -30.36 5.98
C CYS A 7 -8.85 -30.38 5.02
N THR A 8 -8.11 -31.45 5.12
CA THR A 8 -7.18 -31.95 4.12
C THR A 8 -7.96 -32.75 3.08
N ASN A 9 -7.68 -32.54 1.81
CA ASN A 9 -7.96 -33.56 0.79
C ASN A 9 -6.77 -33.67 -0.17
N ASN A 10 -6.17 -34.86 -0.10
CA ASN A 10 -5.40 -35.52 -1.15
C ASN A 10 -6.34 -35.96 -2.28
N ASP A 11 -5.87 -35.97 -3.53
CA ASP A 11 -5.82 -37.14 -4.42
C ASP A 11 -5.35 -36.75 -5.81
N SER A 12 -4.26 -37.38 -6.20
CA SER A 12 -4.11 -38.46 -7.22
C SER A 12 -4.03 -38.01 -8.68
N ARG A 13 -2.83 -38.26 -9.22
CA ARG A 13 -2.50 -38.30 -10.65
C ARG A 13 -3.18 -39.54 -11.32
N PRO A 14 -3.24 -39.53 -12.66
CA PRO A 14 -2.52 -40.61 -13.35
C PRO A 14 -1.62 -40.18 -14.51
N ILE A 15 -0.61 -40.99 -14.64
CA ILE A 15 0.39 -41.12 -15.69
C ILE A 15 -0.27 -41.77 -16.94
N ASN A 16 0.07 -41.33 -18.14
CA ASN A 16 0.07 -42.21 -19.31
C ASN A 16 1.19 -41.83 -20.28
N SER A 17 2.04 -42.84 -20.44
CA SER A 17 3.09 -43.04 -21.42
C SER A 17 2.54 -43.58 -22.74
N HIS A 18 3.08 -43.16 -23.88
CA HIS A 18 3.34 -43.99 -25.06
C HIS A 18 4.34 -43.26 -25.98
N SER A 19 5.37 -43.79 -26.15
CA SER A 19 6.40 -44.40 -27.00
C SER A 19 6.14 -44.44 -28.52
N ASN A 20 7.30 -44.32 -29.20
CA ASN A 20 7.67 -44.82 -30.56
C ASN A 20 7.47 -43.81 -31.71
N GLN A 21 8.37 -43.70 -32.72
CA GLN A 21 9.51 -44.47 -33.19
C GLN A 21 10.30 -43.64 -34.19
N GLN A 22 11.57 -44.01 -34.31
CA GLN A 22 12.58 -43.66 -35.30
C GLN A 22 12.12 -43.69 -36.78
N GLN A 23 12.73 -42.83 -37.60
CA GLN A 23 13.42 -43.31 -38.80
C GLN A 23 14.41 -42.26 -39.35
N SER A 24 15.59 -42.76 -39.54
CA SER A 24 16.74 -42.21 -40.24
C SER A 24 16.54 -42.15 -41.75
N ASP A 25 17.05 -41.12 -42.43
CA ASP A 25 17.71 -41.33 -43.71
C ASP A 25 18.66 -40.16 -44.00
N THR A 26 19.87 -40.60 -44.36
CA THR A 26 21.04 -39.90 -44.85
C THR A 26 20.83 -39.38 -46.26
N ASN A 27 21.32 -38.18 -46.60
CA ASN A 27 22.10 -37.97 -47.85
C ASN A 27 22.90 -36.72 -47.86
N LEU A 28 24.11 -36.89 -48.39
CA LEU A 28 25.23 -36.00 -48.57
C LEU A 28 25.00 -34.93 -49.64
N THR A 29 25.85 -33.88 -49.51
CA THR A 29 26.51 -33.04 -50.49
C THR A 29 25.83 -31.74 -50.88
N SER A 30 26.45 -30.65 -50.52
CA SER A 30 27.11 -29.72 -51.44
C SER A 30 27.36 -28.36 -50.77
N SER A 31 28.60 -27.95 -50.76
CA SER A 31 29.18 -26.74 -50.28
C SER A 31 28.77 -25.53 -51.14
N HIS A 32 28.10 -24.54 -50.54
CA HIS A 32 28.19 -23.13 -50.93
C HIS A 32 27.89 -22.26 -49.72
N PRO A 33 28.63 -21.17 -49.47
CA PRO A 33 28.36 -20.26 -48.39
C PRO A 33 27.09 -19.45 -48.69
N PRO A 34 26.13 -19.34 -47.73
CA PRO A 34 24.95 -18.53 -47.94
C PRO A 34 25.32 -17.04 -47.88
N GLN A 35 25.04 -16.35 -48.95
CA GLN A 35 24.99 -14.90 -48.97
C GLN A 35 23.88 -14.42 -48.05
N THR A 36 24.22 -13.59 -47.09
CA THR A 36 23.27 -12.92 -46.22
C THR A 36 22.37 -11.98 -47.02
N PRO A 37 21.06 -12.11 -46.99
CA PRO A 37 20.18 -11.11 -47.60
C PRO A 37 20.28 -9.82 -46.78
N LEU A 38 20.56 -8.71 -47.47
CA LEU A 38 20.41 -7.37 -46.94
C LEU A 38 18.97 -7.19 -46.46
N THR A 39 18.79 -7.21 -45.15
CA THR A 39 17.50 -6.96 -44.50
C THR A 39 17.12 -5.51 -44.79
N LYS A 40 16.10 -5.30 -45.59
CA LYS A 40 15.46 -4.01 -45.77
C LYS A 40 15.08 -3.47 -44.39
N ILE A 41 15.73 -2.37 -44.01
CA ILE A 41 15.31 -1.58 -42.83
C ILE A 41 13.95 -0.98 -43.18
N GLN A 42 12.89 -1.52 -42.62
CA GLN A 42 11.60 -0.85 -42.65
C GLN A 42 11.65 0.35 -41.69
N PRO A 43 11.17 1.53 -42.12
CA PRO A 43 11.08 2.66 -41.21
C PRO A 43 10.05 2.29 -40.13
N MET A 44 10.49 2.25 -38.88
CA MET A 44 9.62 2.10 -37.71
C MET A 44 8.79 3.37 -37.54
N THR A 45 7.67 3.45 -38.26
CA THR A 45 6.58 4.36 -37.91
C THR A 45 5.67 3.66 -36.92
N GLY A 46 6.11 3.61 -35.70
CA GLY A 46 5.30 3.15 -34.57
C GLY A 46 5.73 3.94 -33.36
N VAL A 47 4.93 4.91 -32.98
CA VAL A 47 5.02 5.51 -31.65
C VAL A 47 5.07 4.35 -30.66
N PRO A 48 6.09 4.26 -29.79
CA PRO A 48 6.12 3.20 -28.81
C PRO A 48 4.84 3.31 -27.99
N ASN A 49 3.97 2.31 -28.12
CA ASN A 49 2.84 2.15 -27.22
C ASN A 49 3.43 1.92 -25.83
N ILE A 50 3.58 3.01 -25.08
CA ILE A 50 3.87 2.95 -23.66
C ILE A 50 2.71 2.18 -23.06
N ARG A 51 2.91 0.88 -22.84
CA ARG A 51 1.99 0.09 -22.05
C ARG A 51 1.87 0.82 -20.72
N LYS A 52 0.72 1.46 -20.48
CA LYS A 52 0.36 1.93 -19.15
C LYS A 52 0.41 0.69 -18.26
N ASP A 53 1.54 0.54 -17.56
CA ASP A 53 1.68 -0.51 -16.58
C ASP A 53 0.50 -0.41 -15.62
N ASN A 54 -0.31 -1.46 -15.59
CA ASN A 54 -1.40 -1.62 -14.64
C ASN A 54 -0.85 -1.86 -13.21
N ARG A 55 0.05 -0.99 -12.74
CA ARG A 55 0.54 -0.99 -11.36
C ARG A 55 -0.55 -0.70 -10.34
N ARG A 56 -1.76 -0.34 -10.81
CA ARG A 56 -2.97 -0.16 -9.98
C ARG A 56 -3.45 -1.42 -9.28
N ASN A 57 -2.96 -2.60 -9.66
CA ASN A 57 -3.35 -3.88 -9.06
C ASN A 57 -2.35 -4.43 -8.03
N SER A 58 -1.34 -3.67 -7.65
CA SER A 58 -0.52 -4.04 -6.49
C SER A 58 -1.38 -3.98 -5.23
N SER A 59 -1.37 -5.05 -4.42
CA SER A 59 -2.10 -5.09 -3.15
C SER A 59 -1.70 -3.96 -2.18
N ARG A 60 -0.55 -3.34 -2.40
CA ARG A 60 -0.07 -2.16 -1.65
C ARG A 60 -0.67 -0.84 -2.12
N PHE A 61 -1.41 -0.85 -3.24
CA PHE A 61 -2.04 0.32 -3.86
C PHE A 61 -3.57 0.26 -3.78
N ASN A 62 -4.12 -0.61 -2.95
CA ASN A 62 -5.56 -0.77 -2.83
C ASN A 62 -6.18 0.45 -2.15
N ILE A 63 -6.81 1.27 -2.98
CA ILE A 63 -7.76 2.28 -2.51
C ILE A 63 -8.95 1.56 -1.89
N SER A 64 -9.39 2.02 -0.74
CA SER A 64 -10.54 1.44 -0.05
C SER A 64 -11.78 1.47 -0.95
N LYS A 65 -12.48 0.35 -1.06
CA LYS A 65 -13.69 0.24 -1.90
C LYS A 65 -14.85 1.06 -1.32
N ASN A 66 -15.03 0.99 0.00
CA ASN A 66 -15.97 1.85 0.72
C ASN A 66 -15.18 2.99 1.37
N ARG A 67 -15.39 4.21 0.87
CA ARG A 67 -14.67 5.41 1.30
C ARG A 67 -15.57 6.39 2.05
N GLU A 68 -16.83 6.02 2.24
CA GLU A 68 -17.76 6.85 2.98
C GLU A 68 -17.42 6.81 4.47
N LEU A 69 -17.06 7.97 5.02
CA LEU A 69 -16.79 8.14 6.44
C LEU A 69 -17.94 8.89 7.11
N VAL A 70 -18.27 8.46 8.30
CA VAL A 70 -19.26 9.14 9.15
C VAL A 70 -18.53 10.11 10.08
N LYS A 71 -19.03 11.33 10.19
CA LYS A 71 -18.50 12.27 11.18
C LYS A 71 -18.88 11.77 12.58
N LEU A 72 -17.92 11.28 13.32
CA LEU A 72 -18.05 10.83 14.70
C LEU A 72 -18.05 12.04 15.68
N PRO A 73 -18.65 11.88 16.88
CA PRO A 73 -18.56 12.89 17.93
C PRO A 73 -17.11 13.25 18.30
N LEU A 74 -16.93 14.40 18.94
CA LEU A 74 -15.62 14.79 19.43
C LEU A 74 -15.26 13.99 20.71
N LEU A 75 -13.97 13.63 20.82
CA LEU A 75 -13.46 12.92 22.00
C LEU A 75 -13.66 13.70 23.30
N LYS A 76 -13.63 15.04 23.21
CA LYS A 76 -13.85 15.91 24.36
C LYS A 76 -15.31 15.92 24.84
N GLU A 77 -16.26 15.64 23.93
CA GLU A 77 -17.70 15.61 24.22
C GLU A 77 -18.16 14.23 24.73
N ALA A 78 -17.39 13.19 24.45
CA ALA A 78 -17.71 11.83 24.86
C ALA A 78 -17.51 11.65 26.37
N THR A 79 -18.34 10.78 26.96
CA THR A 79 -18.18 10.36 28.37
C THR A 79 -16.87 9.59 28.55
N ALA A 80 -16.34 9.58 29.78
CA ALA A 80 -15.07 8.89 30.07
C ALA A 80 -15.11 7.40 29.68
N HIS A 81 -16.27 6.76 29.82
CA HIS A 81 -16.47 5.35 29.47
C HIS A 81 -16.48 5.10 27.95
N GLU A 82 -16.96 6.05 27.16
CA GLU A 82 -17.10 5.91 25.70
C GLU A 82 -15.86 6.35 24.93
N ARG A 83 -14.99 7.13 25.57
CA ARG A 83 -13.81 7.73 24.90
C ARG A 83 -12.87 6.72 24.27
N GLU A 84 -12.58 5.63 24.98
CA GLU A 84 -11.72 4.57 24.44
C GLU A 84 -12.32 3.94 23.19
N SER A 85 -13.60 3.55 23.28
CA SER A 85 -14.33 2.97 22.15
C SER A 85 -14.41 3.95 20.96
N LEU A 86 -14.67 5.22 21.23
CA LEU A 86 -14.71 6.26 20.20
C LEU A 86 -13.34 6.50 19.56
N PHE A 87 -12.27 6.47 20.36
CA PHE A 87 -10.90 6.61 19.87
C PHE A 87 -10.56 5.44 18.91
N VAL A 88 -10.89 4.22 19.28
CA VAL A 88 -10.74 3.03 18.45
C VAL A 88 -11.53 3.15 17.15
N GLN A 89 -12.77 3.61 17.20
CA GLN A 89 -13.59 3.82 16.00
C GLN A 89 -12.96 4.87 15.06
N LYS A 90 -12.42 5.96 15.60
CA LYS A 90 -11.69 6.97 14.80
C LYS A 90 -10.44 6.39 14.15
N LEU A 91 -9.66 5.58 14.86
CA LEU A 91 -8.51 4.86 14.29
C LEU A 91 -8.94 3.95 13.13
N GLN A 92 -10.01 3.19 13.31
CA GLN A 92 -10.54 2.31 12.27
C GLN A 92 -11.01 3.09 11.03
N GLN A 93 -11.67 4.22 11.20
CA GLN A 93 -12.05 5.10 10.08
C GLN A 93 -10.80 5.66 9.37
N CYS A 94 -9.76 6.00 10.11
CA CYS A 94 -8.51 6.50 9.54
C CYS A 94 -7.71 5.41 8.77
N CYS A 95 -8.08 4.15 8.84
CA CYS A 95 -7.58 3.08 7.97
C CYS A 95 -8.05 3.22 6.52
N THR A 96 -9.04 4.05 6.22
CA THR A 96 -9.51 4.28 4.86
C THR A 96 -8.47 5.07 4.06
N VAL A 97 -8.03 4.52 2.93
CA VAL A 97 -7.07 5.14 2.02
C VAL A 97 -7.80 5.75 0.83
N PHE A 98 -7.52 7.03 0.55
CA PHE A 98 -8.11 7.78 -0.55
C PHE A 98 -7.17 7.88 -1.73
N ASP A 99 -7.74 8.04 -2.92
CA ASP A 99 -7.01 8.39 -4.13
C ASP A 99 -6.90 9.92 -4.24
N PHE A 100 -5.67 10.41 -4.36
CA PHE A 100 -5.39 11.82 -4.57
C PHE A 100 -4.84 12.08 -5.98
N GLN A 101 -4.52 11.02 -6.76
CA GLN A 101 -3.89 11.16 -8.06
C GLN A 101 -4.90 11.32 -9.19
N LEU A 102 -5.98 10.51 -9.17
CA LEU A 102 -6.97 10.54 -10.24
C LEU A 102 -7.79 11.81 -10.23
N ASP A 103 -8.23 12.21 -9.03
CA ASP A 103 -9.01 13.41 -8.83
C ASP A 103 -8.80 13.91 -7.38
N PRO A 104 -8.01 14.98 -7.19
CA PRO A 104 -7.79 15.56 -5.88
C PRO A 104 -9.07 16.03 -5.18
N LEU A 105 -10.09 16.41 -5.95
CA LEU A 105 -11.37 16.88 -5.42
C LEU A 105 -12.38 15.76 -5.17
N SER A 106 -12.11 14.56 -5.67
CA SER A 106 -12.96 13.40 -5.37
C SER A 106 -12.95 13.11 -3.88
N ASP A 107 -14.09 12.69 -3.35
CA ASP A 107 -14.23 12.26 -1.95
C ASP A 107 -13.82 13.34 -0.92
N LEU A 108 -13.83 14.63 -1.31
CA LEU A 108 -13.32 15.73 -0.51
C LEU A 108 -13.93 15.78 0.91
N LYS A 109 -15.25 15.54 1.00
CA LYS A 109 -15.95 15.48 2.30
C LYS A 109 -15.33 14.42 3.22
N TRP A 110 -15.05 13.26 2.72
CA TRP A 110 -14.50 12.16 3.53
C TRP A 110 -13.01 12.29 3.78
N LYS A 111 -12.27 12.84 2.82
CA LYS A 111 -10.87 13.24 3.02
C LYS A 111 -10.76 14.24 4.18
N GLU A 112 -11.66 15.22 4.25
CA GLU A 112 -11.69 16.21 5.32
C GLU A 112 -12.11 15.60 6.66
N ILE A 113 -13.08 14.67 6.69
CA ILE A 113 -13.44 13.94 7.91
C ILE A 113 -12.23 13.16 8.47
N LYS A 114 -11.48 12.49 7.61
CA LYS A 114 -10.25 11.78 8.03
C LYS A 114 -9.20 12.76 8.56
N ARG A 115 -8.98 13.87 7.86
CA ARG A 115 -8.02 14.90 8.28
C ARG A 115 -8.39 15.47 9.65
N ALA A 116 -9.66 15.82 9.85
CA ALA A 116 -10.16 16.31 11.13
C ALA A 116 -10.03 15.28 12.26
N ALA A 117 -10.32 14.00 11.99
CA ALA A 117 -10.17 12.94 12.97
C ALA A 117 -8.71 12.71 13.37
N LEU A 118 -7.77 12.76 12.42
CA LEU A 118 -6.34 12.64 12.72
C LEU A 118 -5.86 13.82 13.59
N ASN A 119 -6.16 15.05 13.22
CA ASN A 119 -5.82 16.24 14.03
C ASN A 119 -6.38 16.15 15.44
N GLU A 120 -7.66 15.79 15.57
CA GLU A 120 -8.30 15.63 16.89
C GLU A 120 -7.60 14.59 17.76
N MET A 121 -7.23 13.44 17.19
CA MET A 121 -6.52 12.38 17.93
C MET A 121 -5.12 12.80 18.34
N ILE A 122 -4.40 13.55 17.48
CA ILE A 122 -3.10 14.13 17.80
C ILE A 122 -3.21 15.10 18.98
N ASP A 123 -4.13 16.04 18.90
CA ASP A 123 -4.38 17.01 19.97
C ASP A 123 -4.78 16.32 21.27
N TYR A 124 -5.61 15.28 21.15
CA TYR A 124 -6.11 14.57 22.31
C TYR A 124 -5.01 13.78 23.03
N ILE A 125 -4.15 13.05 22.30
CA ILE A 125 -3.05 12.29 22.89
C ILE A 125 -1.96 13.19 23.48
N THR A 126 -1.78 14.37 22.89
CA THR A 126 -0.80 15.34 23.36
C THR A 126 -1.25 16.04 24.64
N SER A 127 -2.56 16.33 24.74
CA SER A 127 -3.13 17.15 25.82
C SER A 127 -3.63 16.35 27.02
N ASN A 128 -3.84 15.03 26.88
CA ASN A 128 -4.44 14.21 27.90
C ASN A 128 -3.52 13.05 28.32
N ARG A 129 -3.80 12.50 29.49
CA ARG A 129 -3.14 11.31 30.04
C ARG A 129 -4.09 10.13 30.10
N GLY A 130 -3.53 8.92 30.14
CA GLY A 130 -4.31 7.69 30.19
C GLY A 130 -5.06 7.41 28.89
N VAL A 131 -4.57 7.94 27.76
CA VAL A 131 -5.20 7.79 26.44
C VAL A 131 -4.80 6.47 25.81
N ILE A 132 -3.52 6.09 25.86
CA ILE A 132 -3.00 4.88 25.21
C ILE A 132 -3.28 3.68 26.12
N THR A 133 -4.42 3.05 25.93
CA THR A 133 -4.83 1.82 26.60
C THR A 133 -4.54 0.59 25.74
N ASP A 134 -4.58 -0.60 26.32
CA ASP A 134 -4.24 -1.85 25.62
C ASP A 134 -4.99 -2.05 24.29
N PRO A 135 -6.30 -1.77 24.14
CA PRO A 135 -7.02 -1.88 22.88
C PRO A 135 -6.56 -0.90 21.78
N ILE A 136 -5.94 0.21 22.16
CA ILE A 136 -5.49 1.24 21.21
C ILE A 136 -4.22 0.82 20.48
N TYR A 137 -3.32 0.02 21.11
CA TYR A 137 -2.09 -0.42 20.47
C TYR A 137 -2.31 -1.15 19.14
N PRO A 138 -3.11 -2.24 19.07
CA PRO A 138 -3.30 -2.96 17.81
C PRO A 138 -3.96 -2.11 16.73
N GLU A 139 -4.95 -1.31 17.08
CA GLU A 139 -5.68 -0.47 16.11
C GLU A 139 -4.82 0.72 15.64
N GLY A 140 -4.04 1.33 16.53
CA GLY A 140 -3.08 2.38 16.17
C GLY A 140 -2.01 1.86 15.21
N VAL A 141 -1.32 0.77 15.57
CA VAL A 141 -0.29 0.17 14.71
C VAL A 141 -0.86 -0.29 13.38
N ARG A 142 -2.08 -0.84 13.36
CA ARG A 142 -2.78 -1.18 12.13
C ARG A 142 -3.02 0.05 11.25
N MET A 143 -3.50 1.14 11.85
CA MET A 143 -3.77 2.40 11.13
C MET A 143 -2.47 2.97 10.54
N PHE A 144 -1.36 3.00 11.30
CA PHE A 144 -0.06 3.42 10.81
C PHE A 144 0.41 2.54 9.64
N SER A 145 0.35 1.21 9.78
CA SER A 145 0.76 0.27 8.73
C SER A 145 0.01 0.48 7.43
N ILE A 146 -1.31 0.65 7.49
CA ILE A 146 -2.15 0.82 6.29
C ILE A 146 -1.82 2.12 5.56
N ASN A 147 -1.53 3.18 6.30
CA ASN A 147 -1.27 4.49 5.70
C ASN A 147 0.18 4.67 5.25
N LEU A 148 1.16 4.11 5.97
CA LEU A 148 2.59 4.31 5.72
C LEU A 148 3.18 3.25 4.78
N PHE A 149 2.78 1.97 4.90
CA PHE A 149 3.40 0.86 4.16
C PHE A 149 2.76 0.66 2.78
N ARG A 150 2.53 1.72 2.07
CA ARG A 150 2.02 1.70 0.71
C ARG A 150 3.13 2.05 -0.28
N THR A 151 3.12 1.39 -1.43
CA THR A 151 4.02 1.75 -2.51
C THR A 151 3.57 3.09 -3.09
N LEU A 152 4.43 4.08 -3.03
CA LEU A 152 4.19 5.36 -3.71
C LEU A 152 4.29 5.14 -5.23
N PRO A 153 3.45 5.80 -6.03
CA PRO A 153 3.60 5.74 -7.47
C PRO A 153 4.95 6.37 -7.84
N PRO A 154 5.64 5.82 -8.85
CA PRO A 154 6.83 6.46 -9.36
C PRO A 154 6.46 7.86 -9.85
N VAL A 155 7.32 8.82 -9.57
CA VAL A 155 7.19 10.16 -10.13
C VAL A 155 7.17 10.00 -11.65
N SER A 156 6.09 10.44 -12.29
CA SER A 156 6.04 10.49 -13.74
C SER A 156 6.91 11.66 -14.19
N ASN A 157 8.03 11.36 -14.83
CA ASN A 157 8.79 12.37 -15.54
C ASN A 157 8.33 12.39 -17.01
N PRO A 158 7.37 13.27 -17.40
CA PRO A 158 6.80 13.28 -18.74
C PRO A 158 7.81 13.74 -19.78
N THR A 159 8.88 14.40 -19.39
CA THR A 159 9.91 14.96 -20.30
C THR A 159 11.10 14.04 -20.48
N GLY A 160 11.25 13.00 -19.64
CA GLY A 160 12.40 12.11 -19.66
C GLY A 160 13.72 12.78 -19.28
N ALA A 161 13.70 14.02 -18.82
CA ALA A 161 14.86 14.72 -18.31
C ALA A 161 15.29 14.14 -16.96
N ASP A 162 16.57 14.05 -16.71
CA ASP A 162 17.07 13.67 -15.40
C ASP A 162 16.65 14.73 -14.36
N TYR A 163 16.26 14.28 -13.17
CA TYR A 163 15.93 15.17 -12.05
C TYR A 163 17.20 15.86 -11.58
N ASP A 164 17.21 17.19 -11.62
CA ASP A 164 18.27 18.02 -11.07
C ASP A 164 17.84 18.57 -9.70
N PRO A 165 18.49 18.13 -8.59
CA PRO A 165 18.12 18.58 -7.24
C PRO A 165 18.33 20.08 -7.02
N GLU A 166 19.13 20.77 -7.87
CA GLU A 166 19.38 22.20 -7.71
C GLU A 166 18.38 23.08 -8.48
N GLU A 167 17.80 22.55 -9.57
CA GLU A 167 16.85 23.28 -10.41
C GLU A 167 15.40 22.82 -10.27
N ASP A 168 15.20 21.54 -9.93
CA ASP A 168 13.87 20.93 -9.88
C ASP A 168 13.29 20.93 -8.46
N GLU A 169 12.06 21.42 -8.30
CA GLU A 169 11.32 21.26 -7.05
C GLU A 169 10.95 19.77 -6.85
N PRO A 170 11.15 19.23 -5.63
CA PRO A 170 10.77 17.86 -5.35
C PRO A 170 9.25 17.67 -5.48
N ASN A 171 8.84 16.71 -6.29
CA ASN A 171 7.44 16.32 -6.39
C ASN A 171 6.99 15.65 -5.09
N LEU A 172 6.21 16.36 -4.30
CA LEU A 172 5.63 15.82 -3.08
C LEU A 172 4.54 14.79 -3.42
N GLU A 173 4.44 13.76 -2.57
CA GLU A 173 3.33 12.82 -2.61
C GLU A 173 1.99 13.56 -2.48
N VAL A 174 1.08 13.36 -3.44
CA VAL A 174 -0.23 14.05 -3.45
C VAL A 174 -1.09 13.75 -2.22
N ALA A 175 -0.88 12.62 -1.57
CA ALA A 175 -1.54 12.25 -0.31
C ALA A 175 -0.84 12.84 0.94
N TRP A 176 0.18 13.68 0.76
CA TRP A 176 0.97 14.27 1.84
C TRP A 176 0.12 14.93 2.94
N PRO A 177 -1.00 15.64 2.63
CA PRO A 177 -1.85 16.22 3.67
C PRO A 177 -2.38 15.21 4.70
N HIS A 178 -2.58 13.95 4.31
CA HIS A 178 -2.93 12.87 5.25
C HIS A 178 -1.70 12.20 5.83
N LEU A 179 -0.67 11.95 5.02
CA LEU A 179 0.55 11.27 5.46
C LEU A 179 1.29 12.05 6.53
N GLN A 180 1.42 13.37 6.38
CA GLN A 180 2.04 14.23 7.37
C GLN A 180 1.38 14.06 8.74
N LEU A 181 0.05 14.05 8.79
CA LEU A 181 -0.68 13.86 10.04
C LEU A 181 -0.49 12.45 10.61
N VAL A 182 -0.40 11.43 9.75
CA VAL A 182 -0.13 10.06 10.22
C VAL A 182 1.26 9.94 10.81
N TYR A 183 2.29 10.58 10.22
CA TYR A 183 3.64 10.63 10.78
C TYR A 183 3.68 11.40 12.10
N ASP A 184 3.03 12.56 12.18
CA ASP A 184 2.96 13.35 13.41
C ASP A 184 2.23 12.56 14.51
N PHE A 185 1.12 11.91 14.18
CA PHE A 185 0.41 11.05 15.13
C PHE A 185 1.27 9.89 15.62
N PHE A 186 2.00 9.22 14.73
CA PHE A 186 2.90 8.14 15.12
C PHE A 186 4.00 8.62 16.06
N LEU A 187 4.60 9.77 15.78
CA LEU A 187 5.59 10.40 16.65
C LEU A 187 4.99 10.68 18.04
N ARG A 188 3.83 11.36 18.10
CA ARG A 188 3.17 11.66 19.38
C ARG A 188 2.73 10.42 20.13
N PHE A 189 2.34 9.37 19.40
CA PHE A 189 2.01 8.08 20.01
C PHE A 189 3.20 7.46 20.72
N LEU A 190 4.40 7.50 20.11
CA LEU A 190 5.63 6.98 20.71
C LEU A 190 6.17 7.87 21.84
N GLU A 191 6.04 9.18 21.72
CA GLU A 191 6.49 10.17 22.72
C GLU A 191 5.53 10.29 23.91
N SER A 192 4.34 9.76 23.79
CA SER A 192 3.35 9.83 24.87
C SER A 192 3.87 9.17 26.13
N PRO A 193 3.72 9.82 27.28
CA PRO A 193 4.09 9.21 28.58
C PRO A 193 3.24 8.01 28.94
N ASP A 194 2.10 7.80 28.28
CA ASP A 194 1.27 6.61 28.43
C ASP A 194 1.80 5.42 27.63
N PHE A 195 2.74 5.64 26.71
CA PHE A 195 3.31 4.58 25.89
C PHE A 195 4.13 3.61 26.73
N GLN A 196 3.75 2.35 26.70
CA GLN A 196 4.43 1.27 27.41
C GLN A 196 5.29 0.45 26.42
N PRO A 197 6.63 0.54 26.47
CA PRO A 197 7.51 -0.17 25.55
C PRO A 197 7.30 -1.68 25.52
N ASN A 198 6.98 -2.28 26.68
CA ASN A 198 6.74 -3.72 26.77
C ASN A 198 5.46 -4.17 26.03
N THR A 199 4.43 -3.33 26.05
CA THR A 199 3.20 -3.56 25.26
C THR A 199 3.44 -3.23 23.80
N GLY A 200 4.11 -2.11 23.51
CA GLY A 200 4.43 -1.67 22.16
C GLY A 200 5.22 -2.70 21.35
N LYS A 201 6.20 -3.38 21.94
CA LYS A 201 7.00 -4.43 21.29
C LYS A 201 6.18 -5.61 20.75
N ARG A 202 4.97 -5.82 21.23
CA ARG A 202 4.11 -6.91 20.75
C ARG A 202 3.51 -6.59 19.38
N TYR A 203 3.39 -5.31 19.04
CA TYR A 203 2.71 -4.82 17.84
C TYR A 203 3.69 -4.12 16.87
N ILE A 204 4.69 -3.41 17.41
CA ILE A 204 5.77 -2.78 16.64
C ILE A 204 6.94 -3.77 16.64
N ASP A 205 6.90 -4.70 15.72
CA ASP A 205 7.93 -5.73 15.54
C ASP A 205 9.03 -5.23 14.57
N GLN A 206 10.07 -6.06 14.41
CA GLN A 206 11.19 -5.75 13.50
C GLN A 206 10.69 -5.51 12.06
N LYS A 207 9.68 -6.25 11.62
CA LYS A 207 9.13 -6.09 10.27
C LYS A 207 8.44 -4.74 10.10
N PHE A 208 7.73 -4.28 11.13
CA PHE A 208 7.14 -2.94 11.14
C PHE A 208 8.23 -1.88 11.00
N VAL A 209 9.29 -1.95 11.84
CA VAL A 209 10.39 -0.97 11.84
C VAL A 209 11.12 -0.93 10.49
N LEU A 210 11.30 -2.07 9.82
CA LEU A 210 11.94 -2.13 8.50
C LEU A 210 11.08 -1.54 7.35
N ASN A 211 9.79 -1.33 7.57
CA ASN A 211 8.89 -0.77 6.57
C ASN A 211 8.57 0.71 6.78
N VAL A 212 8.91 1.29 7.94
CA VAL A 212 8.82 2.72 8.20
C VAL A 212 10.02 3.43 7.56
#